data_66fbfefa6d53dd7fb0094f240f4f94ad
#
_entry.id   66fbfefa6d53dd7fb0094f240f4f94ad
#
_cell.length_a   1.000
_cell.length_b   1.000
_cell.length_c   1.000
_cell.angle_alpha   90.00
_cell.angle_beta   90.00
_cell.angle_gamma   90.00
#
_symmetry.space_group_name_H-M   'P 1'
#
loop_
_entity.id
_entity.type
_entity.pdbx_description
1 polymer ?
#
loop_
_entity_poly.entity_id
_entity_poly.type
_entity_poly.pdbx_seq_one_letter_code
_entity_poly.pdbx_strand_id
1 'polypeptide(L)'
;MFYFSNKTSKGLDPGYDAAKFFISPETKIFTRLLEDNEESKGLDFQIQALSNDDLKDAVVPLGITTKSSKLELSIKENTLDHLYNVYLEDRLNNTIVEFDKSIELDFDKESEGVGRFYLHFTDGMIPELPTDGDDFRIFKVSNSEIRLMGNPETNYNAKVYDFSGRLVREVNFNHRININEIDSRGINILTIESNDKKLTKKFKLN
;
A
#
# COMPACT_ATOMS: atom_id res chain seq x y z
N MET A 1 -11.13 -1.67 11.93
CA MET A 1 -11.64 -0.58 12.80
C MET A 1 -10.47 0.30 13.21
N PHE A 2 -10.65 1.62 13.21
CA PHE A 2 -9.67 2.54 13.80
C PHE A 2 -10.12 3.00 15.16
N TYR A 3 -9.16 3.22 16.04
CA TYR A 3 -9.34 3.82 17.36
C TYR A 3 -8.38 5.01 17.49
N PHE A 4 -8.87 6.15 17.95
CA PHE A 4 -8.06 7.37 18.03
C PHE A 4 -7.87 7.77 19.48
N SER A 5 -6.61 7.97 19.90
CA SER A 5 -6.27 8.32 21.28
C SER A 5 -4.89 8.97 21.35
N ASN A 6 -4.75 10.00 22.16
CA ASN A 6 -3.45 10.64 22.44
C ASN A 6 -2.46 9.72 23.21
N LYS A 7 -2.88 8.49 23.53
CA LYS A 7 -2.04 7.49 24.21
C LYS A 7 -1.46 6.45 23.25
N THR A 8 -1.73 6.59 21.96
CA THR A 8 -1.30 5.66 20.93
C THR A 8 -0.32 6.31 19.97
N SER A 9 0.35 5.50 19.17
CA SER A 9 1.44 5.89 18.28
C SER A 9 1.20 5.43 16.83
N LYS A 10 2.20 5.55 15.97
CA LYS A 10 2.20 4.98 14.61
C LYS A 10 2.60 3.52 14.58
N GLY A 11 3.18 3.02 15.66
CA GLY A 11 3.66 1.66 15.83
C GLY A 11 2.64 0.75 16.51
N LEU A 12 3.14 -0.38 17.04
CA LEU A 12 2.33 -1.34 17.79
C LEU A 12 2.06 -0.83 19.20
N ASP A 13 0.80 -0.64 19.53
CA ASP A 13 0.33 -0.23 20.85
C ASP A 13 -0.44 -1.38 21.54
N PRO A 14 0.23 -2.19 22.39
CA PRO A 14 -0.40 -3.29 23.10
C PRO A 14 -1.61 -2.84 23.94
N GLY A 15 -2.74 -3.54 23.73
CA GLY A 15 -4.01 -3.21 24.39
C GLY A 15 -4.90 -2.23 23.63
N TYR A 16 -4.40 -1.61 22.57
CA TYR A 16 -5.17 -0.77 21.64
C TYR A 16 -5.25 -1.40 20.26
N ASP A 17 -4.15 -1.96 19.76
CA ASP A 17 -4.10 -2.66 18.48
C ASP A 17 -4.51 -4.11 18.63
N ALA A 18 -5.15 -4.66 17.60
CA ALA A 18 -5.45 -6.06 17.52
C ALA A 18 -5.07 -6.61 16.13
N ALA A 19 -4.14 -7.55 16.14
CA ALA A 19 -3.79 -8.32 14.95
C ALA A 19 -5.01 -9.11 14.46
N LYS A 20 -5.10 -9.28 13.16
CA LYS A 20 -6.23 -9.96 12.54
C LYS A 20 -6.12 -11.48 12.72
N PHE A 21 -7.14 -12.08 13.31
CA PHE A 21 -7.32 -13.51 13.36
C PHE A 21 -8.20 -13.96 12.21
N PHE A 22 -7.64 -14.68 11.24
CA PHE A 22 -8.41 -15.17 10.09
C PHE A 22 -9.01 -16.53 10.38
N ILE A 23 -10.33 -16.59 10.47
CA ILE A 23 -11.10 -17.81 10.29
C ILE A 23 -11.73 -17.71 8.91
N SER A 24 -10.95 -18.00 7.90
CA SER A 24 -11.35 -18.22 6.49
C SER A 24 -12.51 -17.41 5.89
N PRO A 25 -12.52 -16.08 5.83
CA PRO A 25 -13.43 -15.38 4.95
C PRO A 25 -12.86 -15.30 3.52
N GLU A 26 -13.73 -15.44 2.52
CA GLU A 26 -13.38 -15.24 1.10
C GLU A 26 -12.88 -13.82 0.84
N THR A 27 -13.39 -12.85 1.61
CA THR A 27 -12.98 -11.45 1.57
C THR A 27 -12.37 -11.04 2.91
N LYS A 28 -11.18 -10.45 2.84
CA LYS A 28 -10.43 -9.97 4.01
C LYS A 28 -10.12 -8.49 3.82
N ILE A 29 -10.39 -7.70 4.86
CA ILE A 29 -10.01 -6.28 4.93
C ILE A 29 -9.21 -6.09 6.21
N PHE A 30 -8.05 -5.46 6.08
CA PHE A 30 -7.12 -5.23 7.19
C PHE A 30 -6.25 -4.02 6.92
N THR A 31 -5.52 -3.58 7.94
CA THR A 31 -4.55 -2.48 7.82
C THR A 31 -3.16 -2.95 8.19
N ARG A 32 -2.16 -2.13 7.89
CA ARG A 32 -0.78 -2.26 8.36
C ARG A 32 -0.41 -1.04 9.19
N LEU A 33 0.48 -1.23 10.16
CA LEU A 33 1.00 -0.11 10.95
C LEU A 33 1.77 0.86 10.06
N LEU A 34 1.82 2.12 10.48
CA LEU A 34 2.61 3.15 9.81
C LEU A 34 4.10 2.99 10.12
N GLU A 35 4.43 2.53 11.32
CA GLU A 35 5.78 2.23 11.76
C GLU A 35 5.85 0.80 12.29
N ASP A 36 6.56 -0.06 11.58
CA ASP A 36 6.79 -1.45 11.96
C ASP A 36 8.02 -1.60 12.85
N ASN A 37 7.98 -2.56 13.78
CA ASN A 37 9.14 -3.09 14.48
C ASN A 37 9.29 -4.60 14.20
N GLU A 38 10.26 -5.25 14.82
CA GLU A 38 10.51 -6.69 14.60
C GLU A 38 9.31 -7.57 15.03
N GLU A 39 8.51 -7.13 15.99
CA GLU A 39 7.36 -7.87 16.52
C GLU A 39 6.10 -7.67 15.65
N SER A 40 5.93 -6.50 15.07
CA SER A 40 4.75 -6.11 14.29
C SER A 40 4.92 -6.27 12.77
N LYS A 41 6.14 -6.52 12.33
CA LYS A 41 6.49 -6.58 10.91
C LYS A 41 5.68 -7.62 10.16
N GLY A 42 4.97 -7.14 9.16
CA GLY A 42 4.17 -7.99 8.31
C GLY A 42 2.85 -8.46 8.92
N LEU A 43 2.49 -8.02 10.13
CA LEU A 43 1.19 -8.35 10.72
C LEU A 43 0.06 -7.54 10.10
N ASP A 44 -1.07 -8.22 9.92
CA ASP A 44 -2.33 -7.61 9.50
C ASP A 44 -3.15 -7.24 10.74
N PHE A 45 -3.72 -6.04 10.74
CA PHE A 45 -4.50 -5.54 11.87
C PHE A 45 -5.98 -5.41 11.52
N GLN A 46 -6.83 -5.87 12.43
CA GLN A 46 -8.27 -5.68 12.38
C GLN A 46 -8.69 -4.41 13.14
N ILE A 47 -7.96 -4.10 14.20
CA ILE A 47 -8.09 -2.86 14.95
C ILE A 47 -6.72 -2.21 14.93
N GLN A 48 -6.66 -0.96 14.51
CA GLN A 48 -5.46 -0.14 14.53
C GLN A 48 -5.75 1.15 15.28
N ALA A 49 -4.92 1.46 16.25
CA ALA A 49 -4.97 2.71 16.98
C ALA A 49 -4.02 3.74 16.37
N LEU A 50 -4.39 4.99 16.40
CA LEU A 50 -3.57 6.11 15.94
C LEU A 50 -3.71 7.28 16.90
N SER A 51 -2.63 8.04 17.09
CA SER A 51 -2.68 9.28 17.83
C SER A 51 -3.47 10.34 17.06
N ASN A 52 -4.24 11.17 17.78
CA ASN A 52 -4.89 12.33 17.16
C ASN A 52 -3.88 13.30 16.54
N ASP A 53 -2.67 13.38 17.09
CA ASP A 53 -1.62 14.25 16.57
C ASP A 53 -1.04 13.73 15.23
N ASP A 54 -1.14 12.41 14.99
CA ASP A 54 -0.65 11.78 13.77
C ASP A 54 -1.66 11.79 12.61
N LEU A 55 -2.93 12.14 12.88
CA LEU A 55 -4.00 12.12 11.89
C LEU A 55 -3.84 13.11 10.74
N LYS A 56 -3.06 14.17 10.94
CA LYS A 56 -2.93 15.23 9.92
C LYS A 56 -2.40 14.73 8.59
N ASP A 57 -1.50 13.75 8.65
CA ASP A 57 -0.77 13.24 7.48
C ASP A 57 -0.69 11.71 7.49
N ALA A 58 -1.61 11.04 8.20
CA ALA A 58 -1.58 9.58 8.28
C ALA A 58 -2.02 8.95 6.95
N VAL A 59 -1.15 8.12 6.38
CA VAL A 59 -1.43 7.34 5.17
C VAL A 59 -1.34 5.85 5.52
N VAL A 60 -2.48 5.25 5.80
CA VAL A 60 -2.57 3.89 6.31
C VAL A 60 -2.74 2.90 5.17
N PRO A 61 -1.83 1.91 5.00
CA PRO A 61 -2.00 0.86 4.03
C PRO A 61 -3.25 0.03 4.33
N LEU A 62 -4.17 -0.08 3.36
CA LEU A 62 -5.37 -0.88 3.44
C LEU A 62 -5.20 -2.15 2.59
N GLY A 63 -5.18 -3.30 3.25
CA GLY A 63 -5.14 -4.59 2.59
C GLY A 63 -6.55 -5.11 2.31
N ILE A 64 -6.77 -5.54 1.06
CA ILE A 64 -7.99 -6.21 0.64
C ILE A 64 -7.59 -7.49 -0.07
N THR A 65 -8.10 -8.63 0.43
CA THR A 65 -8.00 -9.91 -0.26
C THR A 65 -9.41 -10.34 -0.62
N THR A 66 -9.68 -10.57 -1.90
CA THR A 66 -10.98 -10.98 -2.40
C THR A 66 -10.89 -11.70 -3.74
N LYS A 67 -11.85 -12.60 -3.98
CA LYS A 67 -12.10 -13.23 -5.27
C LYS A 67 -13.25 -12.55 -6.02
N SER A 68 -13.98 -11.64 -5.35
CA SER A 68 -15.06 -10.91 -5.98
C SER A 68 -14.52 -9.86 -6.93
N SER A 69 -15.19 -9.68 -8.07
CA SER A 69 -14.89 -8.61 -9.02
C SER A 69 -15.37 -7.23 -8.55
N LYS A 70 -16.25 -7.20 -7.55
CA LYS A 70 -16.80 -5.97 -6.97
C LYS A 70 -16.92 -6.10 -5.46
N LEU A 71 -16.61 -5.03 -4.75
CA LEU A 71 -16.86 -4.87 -3.32
C LEU A 71 -17.40 -3.48 -3.04
N GLU A 72 -18.33 -3.39 -2.12
CA GLU A 72 -18.69 -2.13 -1.48
C GLU A 72 -17.92 -2.02 -0.16
N LEU A 73 -17.11 -1.00 -0.03
CA LEU A 73 -16.45 -0.62 1.22
C LEU A 73 -17.27 0.49 1.88
N SER A 74 -17.71 0.29 3.12
CA SER A 74 -18.55 1.26 3.82
C SER A 74 -18.05 1.58 5.22
N ILE A 75 -18.30 2.83 5.65
CA ILE A 75 -18.06 3.29 7.03
C ILE A 75 -19.35 3.08 7.81
N LYS A 76 -19.32 2.21 8.84
CA LYS A 76 -20.48 1.99 9.71
C LYS A 76 -20.68 3.11 10.70
N GLU A 77 -19.62 3.63 11.23
CA GLU A 77 -19.62 4.68 12.25
C GLU A 77 -18.35 5.52 12.07
N ASN A 78 -18.51 6.82 12.08
CA ASN A 78 -17.42 7.77 12.04
C ASN A 78 -17.49 8.68 13.27
N THR A 79 -16.52 8.53 14.17
CA THR A 79 -16.37 9.35 15.39
C THR A 79 -15.18 10.31 15.29
N LEU A 80 -14.57 10.43 14.11
CA LEU A 80 -13.55 11.44 13.87
C LEU A 80 -14.14 12.84 14.07
N ASP A 81 -13.32 13.73 14.59
CA ASP A 81 -13.66 15.15 14.61
C ASP A 81 -13.94 15.61 13.16
N HIS A 82 -14.96 16.46 13.02
CA HIS A 82 -15.36 17.06 11.73
C HIS A 82 -14.26 17.88 11.04
N LEU A 83 -13.16 18.11 11.73
CA LEU A 83 -11.95 18.72 11.17
C LEU A 83 -11.15 17.77 10.28
N TYR A 84 -11.40 16.46 10.36
CA TYR A 84 -10.67 15.46 9.60
C TYR A 84 -11.54 14.83 8.52
N ASN A 85 -10.97 14.71 7.34
CA ASN A 85 -11.54 13.98 6.23
C ASN A 85 -10.76 12.69 6.00
N VAL A 86 -11.45 11.69 5.47
CA VAL A 86 -10.85 10.42 5.05
C VAL A 86 -10.93 10.30 3.55
N TYR A 87 -9.83 9.97 2.90
CA TYR A 87 -9.78 9.70 1.47
C TYR A 87 -9.27 8.29 1.23
N LEU A 88 -9.81 7.64 0.21
CA LEU A 88 -9.31 6.37 -0.29
C LEU A 88 -8.49 6.62 -1.56
N GLU A 89 -7.22 6.29 -1.51
CA GLU A 89 -6.33 6.24 -2.66
C GLU A 89 -6.36 4.84 -3.27
N ASP A 90 -6.67 4.72 -4.56
CA ASP A 90 -6.44 3.52 -5.36
C ASP A 90 -5.24 3.77 -6.28
N ARG A 91 -4.09 3.25 -5.88
CA ARG A 91 -2.85 3.40 -6.64
C ARG A 91 -2.84 2.65 -7.95
N LEU A 92 -3.70 1.66 -8.11
CA LEU A 92 -3.82 0.95 -9.38
C LEU A 92 -4.46 1.84 -10.45
N ASN A 93 -5.51 2.57 -10.08
CA ASN A 93 -6.25 3.44 -10.96
C ASN A 93 -5.78 4.89 -10.91
N ASN A 94 -4.79 5.20 -10.07
CA ASN A 94 -4.29 6.56 -9.82
C ASN A 94 -5.41 7.54 -9.44
N THR A 95 -6.30 7.11 -8.55
CA THR A 95 -7.43 7.91 -8.08
C THR A 95 -7.38 8.10 -6.58
N ILE A 96 -7.88 9.25 -6.12
CA ILE A 96 -8.14 9.54 -4.72
C ILE A 96 -9.54 10.11 -4.61
N VAL A 97 -10.36 9.55 -3.73
CA VAL A 97 -11.75 9.95 -3.55
C VAL A 97 -12.06 10.10 -2.08
N GLU A 98 -12.92 11.06 -1.75
CA GLU A 98 -13.40 11.22 -0.38
C GLU A 98 -14.22 9.98 0.04
N PHE A 99 -13.91 9.49 1.25
CA PHE A 99 -14.55 8.31 1.80
C PHE A 99 -15.33 8.69 3.05
N ASP A 100 -16.56 9.17 2.83
CA ASP A 100 -17.48 9.61 3.89
C ASP A 100 -18.56 8.57 4.26
N LYS A 101 -18.97 7.74 3.32
CA LYS A 101 -20.04 6.73 3.52
C LYS A 101 -19.72 5.38 2.93
N SER A 102 -19.74 5.26 1.60
CA SER A 102 -19.42 4.03 0.90
C SER A 102 -18.78 4.29 -0.45
N ILE A 103 -17.96 3.34 -0.90
CA ILE A 103 -17.28 3.35 -2.18
C ILE A 103 -17.39 1.96 -2.80
N GLU A 104 -17.77 1.89 -4.07
CA GLU A 104 -17.66 0.66 -4.86
C GLU A 104 -16.22 0.52 -5.39
N LEU A 105 -15.67 -0.68 -5.23
CA LEU A 105 -14.34 -1.04 -5.70
C LEU A 105 -14.45 -2.14 -6.75
N ASP A 106 -13.86 -1.90 -7.91
CA ASP A 106 -13.78 -2.87 -9.00
C ASP A 106 -12.42 -3.59 -9.00
N PHE A 107 -12.46 -4.88 -9.28
CA PHE A 107 -11.30 -5.75 -9.36
C PHE A 107 -11.31 -6.54 -10.66
N ASP A 108 -10.36 -6.27 -11.55
CA ASP A 108 -10.20 -7.03 -12.80
C ASP A 108 -9.73 -8.47 -12.55
N LYS A 109 -9.08 -8.69 -11.42
CA LYS A 109 -8.53 -9.97 -10.95
C LYS A 109 -8.67 -10.05 -9.44
N GLU A 110 -8.43 -11.24 -8.89
CA GLU A 110 -8.32 -11.43 -7.44
C GLU A 110 -7.38 -10.38 -6.83
N SER A 111 -7.85 -9.70 -5.81
CA SER A 111 -7.03 -8.76 -5.03
C SER A 111 -6.37 -9.51 -3.89
N GLU A 112 -5.09 -9.28 -3.68
CA GLU A 112 -4.34 -9.92 -2.62
C GLU A 112 -3.46 -8.92 -1.86
N GLY A 113 -3.84 -8.68 -0.61
CA GLY A 113 -3.02 -7.96 0.35
C GLY A 113 -3.00 -6.44 0.23
N VAL A 114 -1.90 -5.87 0.66
CA VAL A 114 -1.64 -4.42 0.66
C VAL A 114 -0.95 -3.95 -0.62
N GLY A 115 -0.86 -2.62 -0.82
CA GLY A 115 -0.09 -2.01 -1.90
C GLY A 115 -0.94 -1.35 -2.99
N ARG A 116 -2.25 -1.65 -3.05
CA ARG A 116 -3.18 -0.96 -3.96
C ARG A 116 -3.90 0.19 -3.27
N PHE A 117 -4.47 -0.06 -2.08
CA PHE A 117 -5.33 0.90 -1.40
C PHE A 117 -4.65 1.52 -0.19
N TYR A 118 -4.90 2.81 0.02
CA TYR A 118 -4.43 3.56 1.18
C TYR A 118 -5.53 4.49 1.69
N LEU A 119 -5.67 4.56 3.01
CA LEU A 119 -6.54 5.53 3.66
C LEU A 119 -5.71 6.73 4.09
N HIS A 120 -6.08 7.89 3.61
CA HIS A 120 -5.50 9.17 4.02
C HIS A 120 -6.42 9.83 5.03
N PHE A 121 -5.84 10.24 6.14
CA PHE A 121 -6.48 11.09 7.14
C PHE A 121 -5.86 12.47 7.05
N THR A 122 -6.66 13.52 6.94
CA THR A 122 -6.16 14.89 6.75
C THR A 122 -7.10 15.94 7.34
N ASP A 123 -6.55 17.06 7.77
CA ASP A 123 -7.26 18.17 8.40
C ASP A 123 -7.77 19.25 7.42
N GLY A 124 -8.10 18.88 6.18
CA GLY A 124 -8.86 19.76 5.33
C GLY A 124 -8.48 19.93 3.87
N MET A 125 -7.32 19.46 3.40
CA MET A 125 -7.01 19.49 1.98
C MET A 125 -7.04 18.08 1.38
N ILE A 126 -7.59 17.97 0.18
CA ILE A 126 -7.48 16.74 -0.60
C ILE A 126 -5.98 16.40 -0.71
N PRO A 127 -5.56 15.20 -0.29
CA PRO A 127 -4.18 14.78 -0.47
C PRO A 127 -3.84 14.85 -1.96
N GLU A 128 -2.78 15.57 -2.28
CA GLU A 128 -2.27 15.50 -3.65
C GLU A 128 -1.81 14.07 -3.91
N LEU A 129 -2.26 13.51 -5.02
CA LEU A 129 -1.64 12.28 -5.52
C LEU A 129 -0.15 12.54 -5.60
N PRO A 130 0.72 11.66 -5.08
CA PRO A 130 2.14 11.87 -5.15
C PRO A 130 2.54 12.15 -6.60
N THR A 131 2.77 13.39 -6.89
CA THR A 131 3.40 13.88 -8.12
C THR A 131 4.92 13.77 -7.97
N ASP A 132 5.37 12.68 -7.38
CA ASP A 132 6.76 12.36 -7.52
C ASP A 132 7.00 12.25 -9.01
N GLY A 133 7.95 12.99 -9.52
CA GLY A 133 8.30 13.00 -10.94
C GLY A 133 8.76 11.62 -11.48
N ASP A 134 8.48 10.60 -10.72
CA ASP A 134 8.59 9.19 -11.03
C ASP A 134 7.27 8.74 -11.66
N ASP A 135 7.26 8.57 -12.97
CA ASP A 135 6.12 8.04 -13.73
C ASP A 135 5.79 6.58 -13.36
N PHE A 136 6.31 6.05 -12.26
CA PHE A 136 6.11 4.67 -11.85
C PHE A 136 6.24 4.47 -10.33
N ARG A 137 5.69 3.34 -9.84
CA ARG A 137 5.68 2.94 -8.44
C ARG A 137 6.12 1.49 -8.26
N ILE A 138 6.69 1.20 -7.09
CA ILE A 138 7.18 -0.12 -6.72
C ILE A 138 6.44 -0.58 -5.47
N PHE A 139 5.85 -1.79 -5.52
CA PHE A 139 5.16 -2.41 -4.40
C PHE A 139 5.79 -3.75 -4.07
N LYS A 140 5.99 -4.01 -2.78
CA LYS A 140 6.28 -5.36 -2.31
C LYS A 140 4.97 -6.16 -2.32
N VAL A 141 4.94 -7.28 -3.03
CA VAL A 141 3.81 -8.21 -3.09
C VAL A 141 4.04 -9.35 -2.10
N SER A 142 5.25 -9.93 -2.11
CA SER A 142 5.66 -11.01 -1.21
C SER A 142 7.16 -10.92 -0.91
N ASN A 143 7.69 -11.91 -0.19
CA ASN A 143 9.12 -11.99 0.08
C ASN A 143 9.99 -12.33 -1.14
N SER A 144 9.39 -12.64 -2.28
CA SER A 144 10.11 -12.95 -3.53
C SER A 144 9.53 -12.24 -4.75
N GLU A 145 8.59 -11.31 -4.54
CA GLU A 145 7.85 -10.66 -5.62
C GLU A 145 7.66 -9.16 -5.37
N ILE A 146 7.91 -8.37 -6.40
CA ILE A 146 7.56 -6.95 -6.47
C ILE A 146 6.59 -6.71 -7.62
N ARG A 147 5.76 -5.70 -7.48
CA ARG A 147 4.93 -5.16 -8.55
C ARG A 147 5.44 -3.79 -8.94
N LEU A 148 5.60 -3.59 -10.23
CA LEU A 148 5.87 -2.29 -10.82
C LEU A 148 4.61 -1.78 -11.48
N MET A 149 4.34 -0.50 -11.32
CA MET A 149 3.24 0.19 -11.98
C MET A 149 3.74 1.49 -12.56
N GLY A 150 3.38 1.74 -13.80
CA GLY A 150 3.75 2.94 -14.53
C GLY A 150 2.55 3.56 -15.27
N ASN A 151 2.79 4.68 -15.91
CA ASN A 151 1.82 5.30 -16.81
C ASN A 151 1.52 4.36 -17.99
N PRO A 152 0.23 4.06 -18.30
CA PRO A 152 -0.15 3.19 -19.41
C PRO A 152 0.38 3.62 -20.77
N GLU A 153 0.64 4.90 -20.97
CA GLU A 153 1.11 5.48 -22.22
C GLU A 153 2.64 5.46 -22.37
N THR A 154 3.37 5.00 -21.34
CA THR A 154 4.83 4.98 -21.32
C THR A 154 5.35 3.55 -21.33
N ASN A 155 6.36 3.28 -22.15
CA ASN A 155 7.08 2.03 -22.12
C ASN A 155 8.27 2.11 -21.16
N TYR A 156 8.37 1.13 -20.27
CA TYR A 156 9.44 1.01 -19.28
C TYR A 156 10.27 -0.24 -19.52
N ASN A 157 11.56 -0.13 -19.31
CA ASN A 157 12.47 -1.28 -19.17
C ASN A 157 12.92 -1.35 -17.71
N ALA A 158 12.63 -2.43 -17.02
CA ALA A 158 13.02 -2.66 -15.64
C ALA A 158 14.05 -3.79 -15.55
N LYS A 159 15.14 -3.52 -14.80
CA LYS A 159 16.21 -4.49 -14.53
C LYS A 159 16.38 -4.63 -13.03
N VAL A 160 16.36 -5.87 -12.55
CA VAL A 160 16.65 -6.21 -11.16
C VAL A 160 18.02 -6.87 -11.09
N TYR A 161 18.87 -6.35 -10.22
CA TYR A 161 20.19 -6.88 -9.94
C TYR A 161 20.26 -7.37 -8.49
N ASP A 162 20.99 -8.43 -8.24
CA ASP A 162 21.33 -8.86 -6.89
C ASP A 162 22.45 -7.97 -6.30
N PHE A 163 22.79 -8.22 -5.02
CA PHE A 163 23.82 -7.45 -4.32
C PHE A 163 25.23 -7.56 -4.94
N SER A 164 25.48 -8.59 -5.77
CA SER A 164 26.75 -8.76 -6.49
C SER A 164 26.77 -7.99 -7.82
N GLY A 165 25.68 -7.34 -8.19
CA GLY A 165 25.52 -6.63 -9.46
C GLY A 165 25.16 -7.53 -10.63
N ARG A 166 24.82 -8.81 -10.38
CA ARG A 166 24.38 -9.73 -11.42
C ARG A 166 22.92 -9.43 -11.78
N LEU A 167 22.64 -9.31 -13.07
CA LEU A 167 21.27 -9.17 -13.58
C LEU A 167 20.44 -10.43 -13.25
N VAL A 168 19.36 -10.27 -12.50
CA VAL A 168 18.45 -11.33 -12.10
C VAL A 168 17.24 -11.38 -13.02
N ARG A 169 16.67 -10.22 -13.36
CA ARG A 169 15.50 -10.08 -14.22
C ARG A 169 15.61 -8.83 -15.08
N GLU A 170 15.10 -8.93 -16.30
CA GLU A 170 14.85 -7.80 -17.17
C GLU A 170 13.47 -7.97 -17.81
N VAL A 171 12.65 -6.92 -17.73
CA VAL A 171 11.28 -6.93 -18.23
C VAL A 171 10.93 -5.59 -18.87
N ASN A 172 10.13 -5.64 -19.94
CA ASN A 172 9.50 -4.46 -20.51
C ASN A 172 8.03 -4.44 -20.11
N PHE A 173 7.52 -3.27 -19.75
CA PHE A 173 6.11 -3.12 -19.40
C PHE A 173 5.64 -1.69 -19.70
N ASN A 174 4.33 -1.50 -19.77
CA ASN A 174 3.73 -0.19 -19.95
C ASN A 174 2.83 0.22 -18.78
N HIS A 175 1.96 -0.62 -18.30
CA HIS A 175 1.04 -0.26 -17.20
C HIS A 175 1.45 -0.92 -15.88
N ARG A 176 1.58 -2.25 -15.88
CA ARG A 176 1.82 -3.03 -14.67
C ARG A 176 2.54 -4.32 -15.00
N ILE A 177 3.47 -4.72 -14.12
CA ILE A 177 4.10 -6.04 -14.15
C ILE A 177 4.43 -6.52 -12.75
N ASN A 178 4.34 -7.84 -12.54
CA ASN A 178 4.89 -8.51 -11.37
C ASN A 178 6.22 -9.15 -11.75
N ILE A 179 7.23 -8.94 -10.91
CA ILE A 179 8.55 -9.55 -11.04
C ILE A 179 8.72 -10.53 -9.88
N ASN A 180 8.76 -11.81 -10.22
CA ASN A 180 8.85 -12.93 -9.29
C ASN A 180 10.28 -13.45 -9.18
N GLU A 181 10.51 -14.36 -8.22
CA GLU A 181 11.79 -15.07 -8.00
C GLU A 181 12.95 -14.13 -7.67
N ILE A 182 12.67 -13.03 -6.97
CA ILE A 182 13.70 -12.13 -6.46
C ILE A 182 14.26 -12.73 -5.16
N ASP A 183 15.59 -12.76 -5.02
CA ASP A 183 16.22 -13.25 -3.78
C ASP A 183 15.88 -12.33 -2.60
N SER A 184 15.20 -12.89 -1.60
CA SER A 184 14.79 -12.16 -0.39
C SER A 184 15.92 -11.96 0.63
N ARG A 185 17.04 -12.72 0.50
CA ARG A 185 18.12 -12.76 1.50
C ARG A 185 19.07 -11.58 1.44
N GLY A 186 18.96 -10.74 0.40
CA GLY A 186 19.90 -9.66 0.17
C GLY A 186 19.25 -8.35 -0.23
N ILE A 187 20.10 -7.35 -0.42
CA ILE A 187 19.70 -6.08 -1.04
C ILE A 187 19.65 -6.32 -2.55
N ASN A 188 18.55 -5.92 -3.16
CA ASN A 188 18.39 -5.91 -4.59
C ASN A 188 18.45 -4.47 -5.11
N ILE A 189 18.84 -4.30 -6.35
CA ILE A 189 18.88 -3.01 -7.04
C ILE A 189 17.92 -3.10 -8.22
N LEU A 190 16.96 -2.21 -8.24
CA LEU A 190 16.04 -2.04 -9.37
C LEU A 190 16.45 -0.80 -10.14
N THR A 191 16.64 -0.96 -11.45
CA THR A 191 16.80 0.15 -12.38
C THR A 191 15.61 0.16 -13.32
N ILE A 192 14.96 1.30 -13.49
CA ILE A 192 13.87 1.49 -14.45
C ILE A 192 14.27 2.61 -15.40
N GLU A 193 14.10 2.34 -16.67
CA GLU A 193 14.37 3.29 -17.78
C GLU A 193 13.07 3.51 -18.56
N SER A 194 12.75 4.76 -18.85
CA SER A 194 11.64 5.16 -19.73
C SER A 194 12.05 6.39 -20.51
N ASN A 195 11.91 6.37 -21.84
CA ASN A 195 12.26 7.48 -22.74
C ASN A 195 13.58 8.17 -22.31
N ASP A 196 13.51 9.31 -21.64
CA ASP A 196 14.64 10.12 -21.22
C ASP A 196 14.96 10.02 -19.70
N LYS A 197 14.25 9.16 -18.96
CA LYS A 197 14.38 9.05 -17.51
C LYS A 197 14.95 7.68 -17.11
N LYS A 198 15.86 7.73 -16.13
CA LYS A 198 16.40 6.55 -15.47
C LYS A 198 16.35 6.71 -13.97
N LEU A 199 15.74 5.74 -13.29
CA LEU A 199 15.74 5.66 -11.84
C LEU A 199 16.42 4.38 -11.36
N THR A 200 17.11 4.49 -10.23
CA THR A 200 17.72 3.34 -9.54
C THR A 200 17.31 3.37 -8.08
N LYS A 201 16.68 2.29 -7.61
CA LYS A 201 16.29 2.11 -6.19
C LYS A 201 16.89 0.83 -5.62
N LYS A 202 17.36 0.91 -4.37
CA LYS A 202 17.74 -0.26 -3.57
C LYS A 202 16.52 -0.70 -2.76
N PHE A 203 16.28 -2.00 -2.69
CA PHE A 203 15.19 -2.56 -1.91
C PHE A 203 15.56 -3.92 -1.30
N LYS A 204 14.83 -4.29 -0.26
CA LYS A 204 14.95 -5.57 0.41
C LYS A 204 13.54 -6.15 0.60
N LEU A 205 13.38 -7.47 0.43
CA LEU A 205 12.07 -8.13 0.45
C LEU A 205 11.72 -8.79 1.79
N ASN A 206 12.61 -8.80 2.75
CA ASN A 206 12.32 -9.29 4.12
C ASN A 206 11.98 -8.18 5.06
#